data_227bba9093a95bbdb59e37c4b39b4b47
#
_entry.id   227bba9093a95bbdb59e37c4b39b4b47
#
_cell.length_a   1.000
_cell.length_b   1.000
_cell.length_c   1.000
_cell.angle_alpha   90.00
_cell.angle_beta   90.00
_cell.angle_gamma   90.00
#
_symmetry.space_group_name_H-M   'P 1'
#
loop_
_entity.id
_entity.type
_entity.pdbx_description
1 polymer ?
#
loop_
_entity_poly.entity_id
_entity_poly.type
_entity_poly.pdbx_seq_one_letter_code
_entity_poly.pdbx_strand_id
1 'polypeptide(L)'
;MDEASRQSPSYSETETLNLGYDVRDQLKIEIVKNVDVQPKFKSIFLNKGNRFTFKILHGSGHFSVSINNTDLADKLYIDGERVITIVPKKEGPIEIRVEDVEIPDSIVSISDLLISDVGRLEIDTPGTLIESGSHMEINVTAFDILGNQFDDDQYKLMNFNIEIEIT
;
A
#
# COMPACT_ATOMS: atom_id res chain seq x y z
N MET A 1 -37.56 -6.67 -8.75
CA MET A 1 -37.00 -6.02 -7.56
C MET A 1 -35.77 -5.26 -8.04
N ASP A 2 -35.95 -3.97 -8.23
CA ASP A 2 -34.91 -3.11 -8.82
C ASP A 2 -33.99 -2.59 -7.72
N GLU A 3 -32.73 -2.99 -7.77
CA GLU A 3 -31.68 -2.33 -6.99
C GLU A 3 -31.28 -1.05 -7.71
N ALA A 4 -31.79 0.06 -7.20
CA ALA A 4 -31.42 1.40 -7.68
C ALA A 4 -29.97 1.69 -7.29
N SER A 5 -29.11 1.78 -8.29
CA SER A 5 -27.76 2.34 -8.18
C SER A 5 -27.84 3.79 -7.68
N ARG A 6 -27.44 4.01 -6.42
CA ARG A 6 -27.27 5.36 -5.87
C ARG A 6 -25.98 5.96 -6.46
N GLN A 7 -26.13 6.67 -7.54
CA GLN A 7 -25.13 7.63 -7.99
C GLN A 7 -25.09 8.79 -7.00
N SER A 8 -23.92 9.00 -6.38
CA SER A 8 -23.68 10.23 -5.60
C SER A 8 -23.72 11.42 -6.56
N PRO A 9 -24.48 12.48 -6.26
CA PRO A 9 -24.51 13.64 -7.12
C PRO A 9 -23.17 14.37 -7.07
N SER A 10 -22.55 14.60 -8.21
CA SER A 10 -21.46 15.54 -8.34
C SER A 10 -22.07 16.95 -8.36
N TYR A 11 -21.93 17.67 -7.26
CA TYR A 11 -22.33 19.07 -7.22
C TYR A 11 -21.24 19.92 -7.85
N SER A 12 -21.55 20.49 -9.00
CA SER A 12 -20.84 21.64 -9.53
C SER A 12 -21.73 22.85 -9.27
N GLU A 13 -21.55 23.49 -8.14
CA GLU A 13 -22.24 24.76 -7.84
C GLU A 13 -21.42 25.92 -8.41
N THR A 14 -21.99 26.62 -9.37
CA THR A 14 -21.46 27.89 -9.85
C THR A 14 -22.29 28.99 -9.23
N GLU A 15 -21.81 29.62 -8.16
CA GLU A 15 -22.45 30.82 -7.62
C GLU A 15 -22.02 32.05 -8.41
N THR A 16 -22.99 32.80 -8.92
CA THR A 16 -22.77 34.07 -9.61
C THR A 16 -23.18 35.20 -8.66
N LEU A 17 -22.21 35.90 -8.08
CA LEU A 17 -22.43 37.10 -7.29
C LEU A 17 -22.65 38.30 -8.20
N ASN A 18 -23.88 38.83 -8.22
CA ASN A 18 -24.23 40.04 -8.99
C ASN A 18 -24.16 41.29 -8.10
N LEU A 19 -23.06 42.02 -8.15
CA LEU A 19 -22.76 43.18 -7.30
C LEU A 19 -23.33 44.52 -7.85
N GLY A 20 -24.30 44.46 -8.75
CA GLY A 20 -24.97 45.69 -9.25
C GLY A 20 -24.13 46.57 -10.16
N TYR A 21 -22.92 46.21 -10.49
CA TYR A 21 -22.06 46.75 -11.54
C TYR A 21 -21.75 45.61 -12.50
N ASP A 22 -21.50 45.92 -13.77
CA ASP A 22 -21.27 44.94 -14.84
C ASP A 22 -20.00 44.11 -14.69
N VAL A 23 -19.55 43.86 -13.43
CA VAL A 23 -18.41 43.01 -13.06
C VAL A 23 -18.96 41.65 -12.69
N ARG A 24 -18.78 40.66 -13.57
CA ARG A 24 -19.07 39.26 -13.29
C ARG A 24 -17.78 38.55 -12.92
N ASP A 25 -17.70 38.01 -11.70
CA ASP A 25 -16.63 37.14 -11.26
C ASP A 25 -17.16 35.71 -11.07
N GLN A 26 -16.35 34.72 -11.43
CA GLN A 26 -16.70 33.31 -11.25
C GLN A 26 -15.65 32.66 -10.36
N LEU A 27 -16.11 32.16 -9.24
CA LEU A 27 -15.28 31.32 -8.35
C LEU A 27 -15.55 29.85 -8.65
N LYS A 28 -14.52 29.14 -9.10
CA LYS A 28 -14.57 27.68 -9.25
C LYS A 28 -14.00 27.03 -7.99
N ILE A 29 -14.81 26.24 -7.31
CA ILE A 29 -14.40 25.47 -6.14
C ILE A 29 -14.39 23.98 -6.54
N GLU A 30 -13.27 23.33 -6.34
CA GLU A 30 -13.15 21.88 -6.53
C GLU A 30 -13.22 21.21 -5.17
N ILE A 31 -14.13 20.24 -5.03
CA ILE A 31 -14.28 19.45 -3.80
C ILE A 31 -13.56 18.12 -4.01
N VAL A 32 -12.53 17.87 -3.22
CA VAL A 32 -11.76 16.64 -3.26
C VAL A 32 -11.93 15.86 -1.95
N LYS A 33 -11.80 14.52 -2.02
CA LYS A 33 -11.78 13.68 -0.82
C LYS A 33 -10.42 13.80 -0.13
N ASN A 34 -10.40 13.55 1.18
CA ASN A 34 -9.15 13.48 1.94
C ASN A 34 -8.20 12.46 1.31
N VAL A 35 -6.92 12.79 1.37
CA VAL A 35 -5.85 11.88 0.93
C VAL A 35 -5.92 10.57 1.71
N ASP A 36 -5.68 9.47 1.00
CA ASP A 36 -5.60 8.13 1.58
C ASP A 36 -4.40 7.38 0.99
N VAL A 37 -3.62 6.72 1.82
CA VAL A 37 -2.49 5.89 1.39
C VAL A 37 -2.81 4.43 1.62
N GLN A 38 -2.54 3.58 0.62
CA GLN A 38 -2.81 2.15 0.68
C GLN A 38 -1.65 1.31 0.16
N PRO A 39 -1.47 0.11 0.75
CA PRO A 39 -2.25 -0.49 1.84
C PRO A 39 -2.03 0.24 3.17
N LYS A 40 -2.92 0.07 4.15
CA LYS A 40 -2.79 0.67 5.49
C LYS A 40 -1.75 -0.02 6.37
N PHE A 41 -1.51 -1.28 6.10
CA PHE A 41 -0.44 -2.09 6.69
C PHE A 41 0.13 -3.02 5.64
N LYS A 42 1.44 -3.23 5.70
CA LYS A 42 2.13 -4.22 4.89
C LYS A 42 3.36 -4.76 5.61
N SER A 43 3.59 -6.07 5.48
CA SER A 43 4.87 -6.68 5.82
C SER A 43 5.67 -6.94 4.54
N ILE A 44 6.94 -6.56 4.53
CA ILE A 44 7.83 -6.79 3.41
C ILE A 44 9.10 -7.51 3.85
N PHE A 45 9.53 -8.45 3.03
CA PHE A 45 10.77 -9.21 3.26
C PHE A 45 11.99 -8.31 3.10
N LEU A 46 12.94 -8.41 4.05
CA LEU A 46 14.19 -7.68 4.01
C LEU A 46 15.11 -8.21 2.91
N ASN A 47 15.08 -7.58 1.77
CA ASN A 47 15.98 -7.86 0.66
C ASN A 47 16.27 -6.56 -0.10
N LYS A 48 17.53 -6.26 -0.40
CA LYS A 48 17.94 -5.04 -1.12
C LYS A 48 17.36 -4.95 -2.54
N GLY A 49 16.96 -6.07 -3.11
CA GLY A 49 16.24 -6.13 -4.39
C GLY A 49 14.74 -5.88 -4.26
N ASN A 50 14.19 -5.91 -3.05
CA ASN A 50 12.77 -5.72 -2.82
C ASN A 50 12.39 -4.25 -3.02
N ARG A 51 11.24 -4.03 -3.65
CA ARG A 51 10.64 -2.71 -3.83
C ARG A 51 9.15 -2.85 -3.66
N PHE A 52 8.62 -2.15 -2.68
CA PHE A 52 7.18 -2.16 -2.43
C PHE A 52 6.57 -0.79 -2.72
N THR A 53 5.40 -0.78 -3.35
CA THR A 53 4.72 0.45 -3.74
C THR A 53 3.44 0.66 -2.96
N PHE A 54 3.29 1.87 -2.42
CA PHE A 54 2.06 2.38 -1.83
C PHE A 54 1.38 3.31 -2.82
N LYS A 55 0.05 3.27 -2.87
CA LYS A 55 -0.75 4.15 -3.73
C LYS A 55 -1.36 5.27 -2.89
N ILE A 56 -1.29 6.48 -3.41
CA ILE A 56 -1.98 7.63 -2.85
C ILE A 56 -3.30 7.78 -3.59
N LEU A 57 -4.39 7.70 -2.85
CA LEU A 57 -5.75 7.85 -3.34
C LEU A 57 -6.30 9.22 -2.93
N HIS A 58 -7.11 9.82 -3.81
CA HIS A 58 -7.77 11.09 -3.55
C HIS A 58 -6.81 12.28 -3.36
N GLY A 59 -7.26 13.36 -2.72
CA GLY A 59 -6.48 14.58 -2.52
C GLY A 59 -6.31 15.42 -3.80
N SER A 60 -5.66 16.58 -3.66
CA SER A 60 -5.44 17.56 -4.73
C SER A 60 -4.52 17.06 -5.85
N GLY A 61 -3.52 16.27 -5.50
CA GLY A 61 -2.47 15.79 -6.41
C GLY A 61 -1.06 16.16 -5.99
N HIS A 62 -0.92 17.09 -5.05
CA HIS A 62 0.35 17.50 -4.49
C HIS A 62 0.47 17.09 -3.02
N PHE A 63 1.46 16.25 -2.73
CA PHE A 63 1.57 15.61 -1.43
C PHE A 63 2.95 15.78 -0.81
N SER A 64 2.96 16.04 0.49
CA SER A 64 4.14 15.84 1.33
C SER A 64 4.17 14.40 1.80
N VAL A 65 5.24 13.69 1.48
CA VAL A 65 5.42 12.28 1.86
C VAL A 65 6.64 12.16 2.76
N SER A 66 6.46 11.59 3.95
CA SER A 66 7.54 11.35 4.90
C SER A 66 7.49 9.92 5.44
N ILE A 67 8.64 9.44 5.92
CA ILE A 67 8.77 8.20 6.70
C ILE A 67 9.45 8.54 8.03
N ASN A 68 9.07 7.86 9.07
CA ASN A 68 9.58 8.14 10.42
C ASN A 68 11.03 7.70 10.64
N ASN A 69 11.56 6.75 9.83
CA ASN A 69 12.91 6.23 10.00
C ASN A 69 13.59 5.93 8.66
N THR A 70 14.48 6.81 8.22
CA THR A 70 15.24 6.69 6.97
C THR A 70 16.42 5.71 7.05
N ASP A 71 16.80 5.26 8.24
CA ASP A 71 17.83 4.24 8.42
C ASP A 71 17.34 2.85 8.07
N LEU A 72 16.03 2.61 8.19
CA LEU A 72 15.40 1.33 7.92
C LEU A 72 15.02 1.16 6.44
N ALA A 73 14.74 2.25 5.73
CA ALA A 73 14.38 2.20 4.31
C ALA A 73 14.69 3.51 3.58
N ASP A 74 14.81 3.41 2.26
CA ASP A 74 14.73 4.56 1.37
C ASP A 74 13.31 4.74 0.85
N LYS A 75 12.90 5.99 0.77
CA LYS A 75 11.64 6.41 0.16
C LYS A 75 11.93 7.06 -1.18
N LEU A 76 11.28 6.59 -2.24
CA LEU A 76 11.27 7.20 -3.56
C LEU A 76 9.86 7.73 -3.83
N TYR A 77 9.75 9.04 -3.97
CA TYR A 77 8.50 9.73 -4.29
C TYR A 77 8.82 10.93 -5.18
N ILE A 78 8.03 11.11 -6.22
CA ILE A 78 8.09 12.25 -7.14
C ILE A 78 6.80 13.04 -6.97
N ASP A 79 6.91 14.34 -6.74
CA ASP A 79 5.74 15.20 -6.57
C ASP A 79 4.83 15.14 -7.81
N GLY A 80 3.53 15.12 -7.56
CA GLY A 80 2.50 14.92 -8.59
C GLY A 80 2.24 13.44 -8.93
N GLU A 81 3.09 12.51 -8.50
CA GLU A 81 2.81 11.08 -8.64
C GLU A 81 1.95 10.59 -7.47
N ARG A 82 1.18 9.53 -7.75
CA ARG A 82 0.33 8.88 -6.74
C ARG A 82 0.89 7.53 -6.27
N VAL A 83 2.21 7.40 -6.33
CA VAL A 83 2.92 6.17 -5.97
C VAL A 83 4.14 6.51 -5.12
N ILE A 84 4.27 5.82 -3.99
CA ILE A 84 5.43 5.88 -3.11
C ILE A 84 6.13 4.53 -3.19
N THR A 85 7.42 4.50 -3.49
CA THR A 85 8.20 3.26 -3.47
C THR A 85 9.11 3.23 -2.24
N ILE A 86 9.06 2.13 -1.50
CA ILE A 86 9.91 1.87 -0.35
C ILE A 86 10.93 0.79 -0.70
N VAL A 87 12.18 1.04 -0.37
CA VAL A 87 13.31 0.12 -0.54
C VAL A 87 13.86 -0.22 0.83
N PRO A 88 13.72 -1.47 1.31
CA PRO A 88 14.15 -1.86 2.65
C PRO A 88 15.68 -1.90 2.76
N LYS A 89 16.20 -1.49 3.92
CA LYS A 89 17.63 -1.53 4.27
C LYS A 89 17.91 -2.37 5.50
N LYS A 90 17.04 -2.26 6.51
CA LYS A 90 17.15 -2.96 7.80
C LYS A 90 15.76 -3.32 8.30
N GLU A 91 15.70 -4.32 9.15
CA GLU A 91 14.48 -4.72 9.83
C GLU A 91 13.95 -3.63 10.76
N GLY A 92 12.66 -3.57 10.85
CA GLY A 92 11.96 -2.70 11.78
C GLY A 92 10.67 -2.10 11.23
N PRO A 93 9.88 -1.49 12.11
CA PRO A 93 8.64 -0.83 11.73
C PRO A 93 8.91 0.55 11.12
N ILE A 94 8.16 0.88 10.09
CA ILE A 94 8.16 2.19 9.45
C ILE A 94 6.73 2.70 9.39
N GLU A 95 6.56 3.97 9.67
CA GLU A 95 5.33 4.72 9.45
C GLU A 95 5.52 5.64 8.23
N ILE A 96 4.62 5.52 7.27
CA ILE A 96 4.55 6.38 6.08
C ILE A 96 3.44 7.39 6.32
N ARG A 97 3.76 8.68 6.21
CA ARG A 97 2.82 9.79 6.36
C ARG A 97 2.67 10.51 5.03
N VAL A 98 1.43 10.73 4.64
CA VAL A 98 1.06 11.48 3.44
C VAL A 98 0.10 12.60 3.83
N GLU A 99 0.46 13.82 3.47
CA GLU A 99 -0.33 15.03 3.72
C GLU A 99 -0.56 15.75 2.39
N ASP A 100 -1.77 16.25 2.19
CA ASP A 100 -2.10 17.07 1.03
C ASP A 100 -1.69 18.51 1.29
N VAL A 101 -0.74 19.02 0.50
CA VAL A 101 -0.15 20.35 0.76
C VAL A 101 -0.99 21.51 0.21
N GLU A 102 -1.96 21.24 -0.64
CA GLU A 102 -2.85 22.26 -1.20
C GLU A 102 -4.13 22.43 -0.40
N ILE A 103 -4.44 21.51 0.50
CA ILE A 103 -5.64 21.55 1.33
C ILE A 103 -5.25 22.00 2.75
N PRO A 104 -5.64 23.22 3.17
CA PRO A 104 -5.41 23.67 4.53
C PRO A 104 -6.03 22.70 5.55
N ASP A 105 -5.31 22.42 6.63
CA ASP A 105 -5.74 21.52 7.70
C ASP A 105 -6.15 20.10 7.22
N SER A 106 -5.50 19.62 6.14
CA SER A 106 -5.77 18.30 5.62
C SER A 106 -5.46 17.21 6.64
N ILE A 107 -6.26 16.13 6.62
CA ILE A 107 -6.02 14.98 7.48
C ILE A 107 -4.83 14.19 6.91
N VAL A 108 -3.81 13.98 7.74
CA VAL A 108 -2.65 13.16 7.40
C VAL A 108 -3.09 11.70 7.26
N SER A 109 -2.79 11.09 6.12
CA SER A 109 -2.99 9.66 5.93
C SER A 109 -1.74 8.89 6.36
N ILE A 110 -1.94 7.85 7.17
CA ILE A 110 -0.86 7.03 7.72
C ILE A 110 -0.99 5.61 7.18
N SER A 111 0.16 5.00 6.90
CA SER A 111 0.31 3.57 6.60
C SER A 111 1.49 3.00 7.37
N ASP A 112 1.30 1.84 7.96
CA ASP A 112 2.34 1.11 8.68
C ASP A 112 2.98 0.05 7.79
N LEU A 113 4.29 -0.06 7.89
CA LEU A 113 5.10 -1.04 7.17
C LEU A 113 6.03 -1.75 8.15
N LEU A 114 6.05 -3.07 8.12
CA LEU A 114 7.05 -3.88 8.82
C LEU A 114 8.06 -4.44 7.82
N ILE A 115 9.32 -4.08 7.98
CA ILE A 115 10.42 -4.75 7.28
C ILE A 115 10.92 -5.87 8.17
N SER A 116 10.86 -7.10 7.69
CA SER A 116 11.17 -8.29 8.49
C SER A 116 11.88 -9.36 7.67
N ASP A 117 12.69 -10.16 8.33
CA ASP A 117 13.09 -11.47 7.81
C ASP A 117 11.95 -12.48 8.00
N VAL A 118 12.13 -13.69 7.48
CA VAL A 118 11.19 -14.79 7.69
C VAL A 118 11.25 -15.26 9.14
N GLY A 119 10.16 -15.08 9.86
CA GLY A 119 10.02 -15.54 11.25
C GLY A 119 9.53 -16.97 11.35
N ARG A 120 8.70 -17.41 10.38
CA ARG A 120 8.11 -18.75 10.38
C ARG A 120 7.76 -19.20 8.96
N LEU A 121 7.92 -20.50 8.72
CA LEU A 121 7.42 -21.19 7.55
C LEU A 121 6.33 -22.18 7.95
N GLU A 122 5.29 -22.27 7.17
CA GLU A 122 4.31 -23.36 7.19
C GLU A 122 4.38 -24.14 5.90
N ILE A 123 4.40 -25.46 6.06
CA ILE A 123 4.39 -26.39 4.91
C ILE A 123 3.06 -27.13 5.00
N ASP A 124 2.24 -26.96 3.96
CA ASP A 124 1.00 -27.69 3.81
C ASP A 124 1.11 -28.73 2.69
N THR A 125 0.76 -29.96 3.03
CA THR A 125 0.79 -31.08 2.09
C THR A 125 -0.54 -31.84 2.18
N PRO A 126 -1.05 -32.36 1.06
CA PRO A 126 -2.29 -33.15 1.06
C PRO A 126 -2.14 -34.50 1.76
N GLY A 127 -0.92 -34.92 2.10
CA GLY A 127 -0.64 -36.16 2.82
C GLY A 127 0.85 -36.42 2.94
N THR A 128 1.19 -37.45 3.68
CA THR A 128 2.58 -37.95 3.88
C THR A 128 2.89 -39.20 3.09
N LEU A 129 1.90 -39.76 2.37
CA LEU A 129 2.04 -40.95 1.54
C LEU A 129 1.73 -40.58 0.08
N ILE A 130 2.58 -40.99 -0.81
CA ILE A 130 2.42 -40.80 -2.25
C ILE A 130 2.74 -42.11 -2.99
N GLU A 131 1.92 -42.43 -3.99
CA GLU A 131 2.17 -43.58 -4.85
C GLU A 131 3.38 -43.30 -5.75
N SER A 132 4.22 -44.33 -5.96
CA SER A 132 5.38 -44.22 -6.84
C SER A 132 4.99 -43.78 -8.25
N GLY A 133 5.60 -42.70 -8.74
CA GLY A 133 5.31 -42.11 -10.06
C GLY A 133 4.18 -41.06 -10.05
N SER A 134 3.54 -40.81 -8.89
CA SER A 134 2.55 -39.73 -8.73
C SER A 134 3.23 -38.41 -8.41
N HIS A 135 2.44 -37.33 -8.50
CA HIS A 135 2.86 -35.96 -8.11
C HIS A 135 2.11 -35.53 -6.88
N MET A 136 2.79 -34.80 -5.99
CA MET A 136 2.20 -34.17 -4.82
C MET A 136 2.57 -32.68 -4.81
N GLU A 137 1.58 -31.84 -4.61
CA GLU A 137 1.76 -30.42 -4.46
C GLU A 137 2.08 -30.09 -3.00
N ILE A 138 3.13 -29.33 -2.78
CA ILE A 138 3.54 -28.85 -1.45
C ILE A 138 3.44 -27.34 -1.45
N ASN A 139 2.60 -26.79 -0.57
CA ASN A 139 2.47 -25.37 -0.39
C ASN A 139 3.35 -24.89 0.76
N VAL A 140 4.11 -23.84 0.51
CA VAL A 140 4.95 -23.19 1.53
C VAL A 140 4.46 -21.78 1.74
N THR A 141 4.13 -21.43 2.99
CA THR A 141 3.72 -20.09 3.38
C THR A 141 4.74 -19.50 4.34
N ALA A 142 5.22 -18.31 4.03
CA ALA A 142 6.18 -17.58 4.84
C ALA A 142 5.50 -16.45 5.62
N PHE A 143 5.88 -16.32 6.88
CA PHE A 143 5.37 -15.30 7.79
C PHE A 143 6.52 -14.47 8.37
N ASP A 144 6.26 -13.22 8.66
CA ASP A 144 7.18 -12.35 9.38
C ASP A 144 7.31 -12.72 10.87
N ILE A 145 8.13 -11.99 11.61
CA ILE A 145 8.35 -12.20 13.04
C ILE A 145 7.10 -11.96 13.90
N LEU A 146 6.09 -11.22 13.39
CA LEU A 146 4.81 -10.97 14.06
C LEU A 146 3.70 -11.92 13.62
N GLY A 147 3.95 -12.79 12.66
CA GLY A 147 2.98 -13.74 12.13
C GLY A 147 2.13 -13.22 10.98
N ASN A 148 2.48 -12.10 10.35
CA ASN A 148 1.82 -11.64 9.13
C ASN A 148 2.40 -12.39 7.94
N GLN A 149 1.54 -12.85 7.04
CA GLN A 149 1.95 -13.56 5.82
C GLN A 149 2.59 -12.57 4.83
N PHE A 150 3.69 -12.98 4.22
CA PHE A 150 4.25 -12.29 3.07
C PHE A 150 3.42 -12.54 1.81
N ASP A 151 3.44 -11.60 0.87
CA ASP A 151 2.81 -11.79 -0.44
C ASP A 151 3.63 -12.75 -1.31
N ASP A 152 2.96 -13.45 -2.20
CA ASP A 152 3.57 -14.47 -3.08
C ASP A 152 4.67 -13.91 -3.98
N ASP A 153 4.59 -12.64 -4.37
CA ASP A 153 5.60 -11.98 -5.20
C ASP A 153 6.94 -11.79 -4.49
N GLN A 154 6.94 -11.82 -3.16
CA GLN A 154 8.15 -11.71 -2.33
C GLN A 154 8.89 -13.04 -2.19
N TYR A 155 8.22 -14.18 -2.40
CA TYR A 155 8.84 -15.51 -2.22
C TYR A 155 10.02 -15.74 -3.18
N LYS A 156 10.00 -15.17 -4.37
CA LYS A 156 11.14 -15.21 -5.31
C LYS A 156 12.40 -14.48 -4.82
N LEU A 157 12.28 -13.65 -3.80
CA LEU A 157 13.39 -12.97 -3.14
C LEU A 157 13.93 -13.72 -1.92
N MET A 158 13.22 -14.78 -1.51
CA MET A 158 13.56 -15.64 -0.38
C MET A 158 14.27 -16.89 -0.89
N ASN A 159 15.37 -17.27 -0.24
CA ASN A 159 16.08 -18.51 -0.54
C ASN A 159 15.59 -19.59 0.41
N PHE A 160 14.59 -20.36 -0.01
CA PHE A 160 14.16 -21.56 0.72
C PHE A 160 14.98 -22.76 0.29
N ASN A 161 15.48 -23.50 1.27
CA ASN A 161 16.01 -24.85 1.05
C ASN A 161 14.99 -25.84 1.61
N ILE A 162 14.38 -26.62 0.71
CA ILE A 162 13.41 -27.66 1.08
C ILE A 162 14.08 -29.00 0.92
N GLU A 163 14.26 -29.71 2.01
CA GLU A 163 14.76 -31.08 2.02
C GLU A 163 13.59 -32.06 2.19
N ILE A 164 13.48 -33.02 1.29
CA ILE A 164 12.46 -34.06 1.34
C ILE A 164 13.18 -35.39 1.61
N GLU A 165 12.91 -35.99 2.76
CA GLU A 165 13.36 -37.33 3.08
C GLU A 165 12.32 -38.33 2.60
N ILE A 166 12.76 -39.25 1.74
CA ILE A 166 11.93 -40.34 1.20
C ILE A 166 12.34 -41.62 1.90
N THR A 167 11.43 -42.26 2.61
CA THR A 167 11.62 -43.52 3.33
C THR A 167 10.79 -44.63 2.72
#